data_0aba4f7de7c30b511bc6508d0fabc4ae
#
_entry.id   0aba4f7de7c30b511bc6508d0fabc4ae
#
_cell.length_a   1.000
_cell.length_b   1.000
_cell.length_c   1.000
_cell.angle_alpha   90.00
_cell.angle_beta   90.00
_cell.angle_gamma   90.00
#
_symmetry.space_group_name_H-M   'P 1'
#
loop_
_entity.id
_entity.type
_entity.pdbx_description
1 polymer ?
#
loop_
_entity_poly.entity_id
_entity_poly.type
_entity_poly.pdbx_seq_one_letter_code
_entity_poly.pdbx_strand_id
1 'polypeptide(L)'
;MKTKKIMIALMLLTTGTAWAEDFPKDSLKIVDIEEVVVIATPKENRKLRDLPVAATVLSQDNMRANQVNSVKNLTGIVPNLFIPDYGSKLTTSIYIRGIGSRINTPSVGLYVDNIPYIDKSAFDFNYADIERIDILRGPQGTLYGRNTMGGLIKVHTKSPFTYQGTDIRMGAATYNNYNVSLTHYHRTSDRFAFSTGGFYEHTGGFFENSARNNEKVDKSNAGGGRFRGIYLPTSNLKIDMALSYEYSDQGGYPYYYTGITPSAIAKAQKDGKEMTEDRADYIGKISYNDRSSYRRGLLNSGVNIEYQACNFILSAVTGYQHLNDRMFLDQDFTE
;
A
#
# COMPACT_ATOMS: atom_id res chain seq x y z
N MET A 1 32.16 23.83 12.59
CA MET A 1 30.94 24.67 12.47
C MET A 1 29.67 23.94 12.02
N LYS A 2 29.71 22.68 11.59
CA LYS A 2 28.53 21.93 11.12
C LYS A 2 27.74 21.22 12.25
N THR A 3 28.36 20.92 13.38
CA THR A 3 27.75 20.22 14.52
C THR A 3 26.83 21.07 15.39
N LYS A 4 27.00 22.40 15.41
CA LYS A 4 26.15 23.30 16.20
C LYS A 4 24.76 23.54 15.61
N LYS A 5 24.56 23.33 14.29
CA LYS A 5 23.27 23.52 13.64
C LYS A 5 22.32 22.31 13.84
N ILE A 6 22.85 21.11 14.06
CA ILE A 6 22.05 19.90 14.32
C ILE A 6 21.54 19.92 15.77
N MET A 7 22.31 20.44 16.72
CA MET A 7 21.85 20.57 18.12
C MET A 7 20.71 21.58 18.30
N ILE A 8 20.69 22.65 17.50
CA ILE A 8 19.60 23.65 17.56
C ILE A 8 18.27 23.10 16.98
N ALA A 9 18.36 22.27 15.97
CA ALA A 9 17.16 21.60 15.42
C ALA A 9 16.56 20.55 16.38
N LEU A 10 17.37 19.90 17.21
CA LEU A 10 16.92 18.95 18.21
C LEU A 10 16.34 19.63 19.46
N MET A 11 16.78 20.86 19.79
CA MET A 11 16.26 21.62 20.93
C MET A 11 14.91 22.29 20.68
N LEU A 12 14.49 22.49 19.44
CA LEU A 12 13.19 23.06 19.10
C LEU A 12 12.04 22.04 19.17
N LEU A 13 12.34 20.76 19.35
CA LEU A 13 11.35 19.68 19.50
C LEU A 13 10.91 19.41 20.95
N THR A 14 11.50 20.09 21.95
CA THR A 14 11.26 19.77 23.37
C THR A 14 10.37 20.76 24.13
N THR A 15 9.78 21.77 23.49
CA THR A 15 8.93 22.75 24.18
C THR A 15 7.45 22.66 23.84
N GLY A 16 6.97 21.48 23.45
CA GLY A 16 5.53 21.20 23.36
C GLY A 16 5.05 20.54 24.65
N THR A 17 4.77 21.31 25.71
CA THR A 17 4.00 20.79 26.84
C THR A 17 2.61 20.43 26.32
N ALA A 18 2.35 19.12 26.24
CA ALA A 18 1.02 18.60 25.99
C ALA A 18 0.12 19.02 27.18
N TRP A 19 -0.72 19.99 26.98
CA TRP A 19 -1.88 20.20 27.83
C TRP A 19 -2.90 19.17 27.38
N ALA A 20 -2.95 18.03 28.08
CA ALA A 20 -4.08 17.14 28.03
C ALA A 20 -5.18 17.77 28.87
N GLU A 21 -6.10 18.49 28.25
CA GLU A 21 -7.36 18.82 28.91
C GLU A 21 -8.20 17.55 28.96
N ASP A 22 -8.52 17.14 30.20
CA ASP A 22 -9.52 16.12 30.48
C ASP A 22 -10.89 16.62 30.04
N PHE A 23 -11.32 16.21 28.86
CA PHE A 23 -12.68 16.46 28.40
C PHE A 23 -13.66 15.52 29.13
N PRO A 24 -14.79 16.04 29.65
CA PRO A 24 -15.76 15.19 30.34
C PRO A 24 -16.30 14.12 29.39
N LYS A 25 -16.25 12.86 29.86
CA LYS A 25 -16.68 11.65 29.15
C LYS A 25 -18.18 11.57 28.79
N ASP A 26 -18.94 12.60 29.06
CA ASP A 26 -20.41 12.55 29.01
C ASP A 26 -21.03 13.68 28.19
N SER A 27 -20.67 13.81 26.94
CA SER A 27 -21.55 14.58 26.04
C SER A 27 -21.29 14.22 24.57
N LEU A 28 -22.34 13.80 23.97
CA LEU A 28 -22.54 13.45 22.56
C LEU A 28 -22.19 11.98 22.29
N LYS A 29 -23.23 11.15 22.25
CA LYS A 29 -23.25 10.02 21.35
C LYS A 29 -23.10 10.57 19.93
N ILE A 30 -21.87 10.89 19.54
CA ILE A 30 -21.50 10.80 18.14
C ILE A 30 -21.71 9.33 17.87
N VAL A 31 -22.80 8.98 17.24
CA VAL A 31 -22.94 7.67 16.64
C VAL A 31 -21.85 7.66 15.58
N ASP A 32 -20.69 7.19 15.99
CA ASP A 32 -19.63 6.89 15.06
C ASP A 32 -20.24 5.81 14.17
N ILE A 33 -20.59 6.20 12.94
CA ILE A 33 -21.15 5.29 11.94
C ILE A 33 -20.16 4.15 11.68
N GLU A 34 -18.92 4.27 12.17
CA GLU A 34 -17.88 3.26 12.14
C GLU A 34 -17.86 2.29 13.32
N GLU A 35 -18.55 2.57 14.43
CA GLU A 35 -18.57 1.66 15.59
C GLU A 35 -19.45 0.43 15.38
N VAL A 36 -20.27 0.42 14.37
CA VAL A 36 -20.84 -0.82 13.88
C VAL A 36 -19.75 -1.49 13.04
N VAL A 37 -18.99 -2.36 13.67
CA VAL A 37 -18.01 -3.27 13.03
C VAL A 37 -18.68 -4.01 11.90
N VAL A 38 -18.66 -3.42 10.77
CA VAL A 38 -19.19 -4.05 9.60
C VAL A 38 -18.10 -3.98 8.55
N ILE A 39 -17.77 -5.13 8.07
CA ILE A 39 -17.30 -5.29 6.72
C ILE A 39 -18.46 -4.79 5.87
N ALA A 40 -18.70 -3.52 5.91
CA ALA A 40 -19.84 -2.98 5.26
C ALA A 40 -19.46 -2.72 3.83
N THR A 41 -20.20 -3.33 3.03
CA THR A 41 -20.57 -2.72 1.76
C THR A 41 -21.07 -1.30 2.07
N PRO A 42 -20.85 -0.29 1.22
CA PRO A 42 -21.47 1.03 1.39
C PRO A 42 -23.00 0.98 1.52
N LYS A 43 -23.59 -0.20 1.34
CA LYS A 43 -25.04 -0.45 1.26
C LYS A 43 -25.61 -1.34 2.37
N GLU A 44 -24.79 -1.99 3.21
CA GLU A 44 -25.31 -2.97 4.18
C GLU A 44 -24.57 -2.94 5.53
N ASN A 45 -25.27 -2.55 6.56
CA ASN A 45 -24.86 -2.67 7.97
C ASN A 45 -25.03 -4.10 8.48
N ARG A 46 -24.23 -5.06 7.99
CA ARG A 46 -24.30 -6.46 8.43
C ARG A 46 -23.09 -6.84 9.26
N LYS A 47 -23.29 -7.63 10.30
CA LYS A 47 -22.19 -8.19 11.09
C LYS A 47 -21.44 -9.21 10.22
N LEU A 48 -20.11 -9.32 10.39
CA LEU A 48 -19.26 -10.25 9.66
C LEU A 48 -19.83 -11.68 9.62
N ARG A 49 -20.37 -12.15 10.74
CA ARG A 49 -20.99 -13.48 10.86
C ARG A 49 -22.23 -13.68 10.00
N ASP A 50 -22.89 -12.59 9.60
CA ASP A 50 -24.14 -12.61 8.85
C ASP A 50 -23.90 -12.45 7.33
N LEU A 51 -22.62 -12.29 6.92
CA LEU A 51 -22.24 -12.19 5.53
C LEU A 51 -22.04 -13.57 4.92
N PRO A 52 -22.64 -13.90 3.78
CA PRO A 52 -22.42 -15.17 3.07
C PRO A 52 -21.07 -15.21 2.34
N VAL A 53 -20.05 -14.55 2.88
CA VAL A 53 -18.73 -14.39 2.26
C VAL A 53 -17.64 -14.75 3.27
N ALA A 54 -16.66 -15.54 2.84
CA ALA A 54 -15.50 -15.82 3.66
C ALA A 54 -14.65 -14.55 3.77
N ALA A 55 -14.49 -14.04 4.97
CA ALA A 55 -13.72 -12.83 5.24
C ALA A 55 -12.63 -13.06 6.28
N THR A 56 -11.57 -12.28 6.19
CA THR A 56 -10.52 -12.17 7.21
C THR A 56 -10.37 -10.71 7.58
N VAL A 57 -10.42 -10.44 8.89
CA VAL A 57 -10.21 -9.10 9.44
C VAL A 57 -8.89 -9.08 10.20
N LEU A 58 -8.01 -8.16 9.85
CA LEU A 58 -6.74 -7.94 10.52
C LEU A 58 -6.80 -6.61 11.26
N SER A 59 -6.76 -6.66 12.58
CA SER A 59 -6.65 -5.48 13.44
C SER A 59 -5.24 -4.90 13.41
N GLN A 60 -5.08 -3.68 13.90
CA GLN A 60 -3.76 -3.03 14.00
C GLN A 60 -2.78 -3.88 14.84
N ASP A 61 -3.22 -4.50 15.93
CA ASP A 61 -2.37 -5.34 16.77
C ASP A 61 -1.91 -6.60 16.02
N ASN A 62 -2.80 -7.24 15.27
CA ASN A 62 -2.44 -8.36 14.42
C ASN A 62 -1.42 -7.96 13.34
N MET A 63 -1.60 -6.80 12.72
CA MET A 63 -0.65 -6.29 11.72
C MET A 63 0.71 -5.97 12.33
N ARG A 64 0.75 -5.37 13.53
CA ARG A 64 2.00 -5.09 14.26
C ARG A 64 2.71 -6.36 14.67
N ALA A 65 2.00 -7.32 15.27
CA ALA A 65 2.56 -8.60 15.70
C ALA A 65 3.18 -9.41 14.55
N ASN A 66 2.61 -9.29 13.34
CA ASN A 66 3.08 -9.97 12.14
C ASN A 66 3.94 -9.08 11.23
N GLN A 67 4.32 -7.88 11.69
CA GLN A 67 5.17 -6.93 10.95
C GLN A 67 4.65 -6.64 9.51
N VAL A 68 3.34 -6.45 9.37
CA VAL A 68 2.72 -6.14 8.09
C VAL A 68 3.02 -4.68 7.72
N ASN A 69 3.98 -4.48 6.83
CA ASN A 69 4.41 -3.18 6.34
C ASN A 69 3.96 -2.92 4.90
N SER A 70 3.57 -3.96 4.18
CA SER A 70 3.03 -3.86 2.81
C SER A 70 1.94 -4.89 2.57
N VAL A 71 1.19 -4.74 1.48
CA VAL A 71 0.17 -5.70 1.07
C VAL A 71 0.77 -7.09 0.81
N LYS A 72 2.00 -7.18 0.39
CA LYS A 72 2.71 -8.45 0.10
C LYS A 72 2.83 -9.34 1.34
N ASN A 73 3.01 -8.75 2.53
CA ASN A 73 3.11 -9.49 3.79
C ASN A 73 1.82 -10.24 4.15
N LEU A 74 0.69 -9.87 3.58
CA LEU A 74 -0.61 -10.53 3.82
C LEU A 74 -0.63 -11.98 3.31
N THR A 75 0.21 -12.34 2.34
CA THR A 75 0.28 -13.70 1.76
C THR A 75 0.50 -14.78 2.81
N GLY A 76 1.36 -14.52 3.80
CA GLY A 76 1.68 -15.50 4.85
C GLY A 76 0.63 -15.61 5.97
N ILE A 77 -0.33 -14.68 6.01
CA ILE A 77 -1.26 -14.53 7.15
C ILE A 77 -2.69 -14.87 6.75
N VAL A 78 -3.07 -14.53 5.51
CA VAL A 78 -4.46 -14.66 5.04
C VAL A 78 -4.62 -15.94 4.22
N PRO A 79 -5.49 -16.88 4.63
CA PRO A 79 -5.72 -18.11 3.88
C PRO A 79 -6.23 -17.84 2.46
N ASN A 80 -5.69 -18.59 1.48
CA ASN A 80 -6.05 -18.49 0.05
C ASN A 80 -5.76 -17.13 -0.59
N LEU A 81 -4.95 -16.30 0.02
CA LEU A 81 -4.41 -15.06 -0.55
C LEU A 81 -2.95 -15.32 -0.96
N PHE A 82 -2.62 -14.96 -2.20
CA PHE A 82 -1.26 -15.05 -2.72
C PHE A 82 -0.90 -13.76 -3.46
N ILE A 83 0.18 -13.12 -3.04
CA ILE A 83 0.69 -11.89 -3.64
C ILE A 83 2.17 -12.10 -3.90
N PRO A 84 2.55 -12.55 -5.12
CA PRO A 84 3.95 -12.74 -5.46
C PRO A 84 4.70 -11.42 -5.52
N ASP A 85 5.94 -11.45 -5.08
CA ASP A 85 6.86 -10.34 -5.28
C ASP A 85 7.63 -10.53 -6.59
N TYR A 86 7.46 -9.60 -7.52
CA TYR A 86 8.19 -9.59 -8.80
C TYR A 86 9.43 -8.68 -8.76
N GLY A 87 9.85 -8.26 -7.58
CA GLY A 87 11.03 -7.40 -7.38
C GLY A 87 10.79 -5.91 -7.65
N SER A 88 9.54 -5.50 -7.86
CA SER A 88 9.20 -4.10 -8.14
C SER A 88 7.79 -3.76 -7.71
N LYS A 89 7.57 -2.47 -7.42
CA LYS A 89 6.23 -1.90 -7.20
C LYS A 89 5.39 -1.78 -8.49
N LEU A 90 5.98 -1.97 -9.68
CA LEU A 90 5.27 -1.91 -10.97
C LEU A 90 4.10 -2.90 -11.02
N THR A 91 4.29 -4.08 -10.47
CA THR A 91 3.28 -5.14 -10.56
C THR A 91 3.00 -5.72 -9.18
N THR A 92 1.87 -5.34 -8.62
CA THR A 92 1.32 -5.96 -7.40
C THR A 92 0.12 -6.82 -7.80
N SER A 93 0.40 -8.08 -8.15
CA SER A 93 -0.64 -9.03 -8.54
C SER A 93 -1.22 -9.70 -7.31
N ILE A 94 -2.51 -9.61 -7.13
CA ILE A 94 -3.21 -10.23 -6.00
C ILE A 94 -4.06 -11.37 -6.52
N TYR A 95 -3.91 -12.54 -5.91
CA TYR A 95 -4.65 -13.75 -6.20
C TYR A 95 -5.43 -14.18 -4.96
N ILE A 96 -6.73 -14.37 -5.11
CA ILE A 96 -7.59 -14.94 -4.07
C ILE A 96 -8.22 -16.22 -4.63
N ARG A 97 -7.99 -17.36 -3.96
CA ARG A 97 -8.44 -18.69 -4.43
C ARG A 97 -8.00 -18.99 -5.86
N GLY A 98 -6.79 -18.55 -6.25
CA GLY A 98 -6.26 -18.72 -7.59
C GLY A 98 -6.77 -17.72 -8.63
N ILE A 99 -7.78 -16.90 -8.31
CA ILE A 99 -8.30 -15.87 -9.22
C ILE A 99 -7.50 -14.59 -9.03
N GLY A 100 -6.77 -14.19 -10.05
CA GLY A 100 -5.91 -12.99 -10.05
C GLY A 100 -5.47 -12.63 -11.46
N SER A 101 -4.69 -11.57 -11.61
CA SER A 101 -4.15 -11.11 -12.89
C SER A 101 -2.76 -10.52 -12.72
N ARG A 102 -1.78 -11.05 -13.44
CA ARG A 102 -0.42 -10.49 -13.51
C ARG A 102 -0.33 -9.33 -14.50
N ILE A 103 -0.93 -9.51 -15.65
CA ILE A 103 -0.98 -8.54 -16.75
C ILE A 103 -2.40 -7.97 -16.77
N ASN A 104 -2.71 -6.92 -17.44
CA ASN A 104 -4.04 -6.31 -17.51
C ASN A 104 -4.57 -5.79 -16.15
N THR A 105 -5.88 -5.54 -16.11
CA THR A 105 -6.58 -4.99 -14.95
C THR A 105 -6.61 -5.96 -13.77
N PRO A 106 -6.61 -5.47 -12.52
CA PRO A 106 -6.69 -6.33 -11.36
C PRO A 106 -8.01 -7.12 -11.31
N SER A 107 -7.95 -8.34 -10.77
CA SER A 107 -9.14 -9.18 -10.51
C SER A 107 -9.59 -9.12 -9.06
N VAL A 108 -8.77 -8.53 -8.19
CA VAL A 108 -9.06 -8.26 -6.78
C VAL A 108 -9.04 -6.76 -6.58
N GLY A 109 -10.10 -6.21 -6.03
CA GLY A 109 -10.24 -4.77 -5.77
C GLY A 109 -9.47 -4.36 -4.51
N LEU A 110 -8.93 -3.14 -4.52
CA LEU A 110 -8.40 -2.49 -3.33
C LEU A 110 -9.13 -1.17 -3.10
N TYR A 111 -9.59 -0.99 -1.87
CA TYR A 111 -10.26 0.23 -1.42
C TYR A 111 -9.57 0.74 -0.16
N VAL A 112 -9.28 2.03 -0.11
CA VAL A 112 -8.77 2.70 1.08
C VAL A 112 -9.77 3.76 1.50
N ASP A 113 -10.32 3.64 2.71
CA ASP A 113 -11.38 4.50 3.24
C ASP A 113 -12.56 4.66 2.25
N ASN A 114 -13.00 3.54 1.66
CA ASN A 114 -14.02 3.42 0.62
C ASN A 114 -13.66 4.02 -0.75
N ILE A 115 -12.48 4.60 -0.93
CA ILE A 115 -12.00 5.13 -2.22
C ILE A 115 -11.34 3.99 -3.00
N PRO A 116 -11.78 3.66 -4.23
CA PRO A 116 -11.19 2.60 -5.02
C PRO A 116 -9.81 2.98 -5.56
N TYR A 117 -8.85 2.08 -5.42
CA TYR A 117 -7.58 2.14 -6.12
C TYR A 117 -7.70 1.38 -7.45
N ILE A 118 -7.39 2.04 -8.55
CA ILE A 118 -7.75 1.57 -9.89
C ILE A 118 -6.64 0.71 -10.49
N ASP A 119 -5.40 1.18 -10.38
CA ASP A 119 -4.24 0.50 -10.94
C ASP A 119 -3.54 -0.36 -9.89
N LYS A 120 -3.16 -1.58 -10.28
CA LYS A 120 -2.47 -2.52 -9.38
C LYS A 120 -1.06 -2.08 -8.98
N SER A 121 -0.40 -1.24 -9.78
CA SER A 121 0.87 -0.63 -9.38
C SER A 121 0.71 0.34 -8.19
N ALA A 122 -0.52 0.79 -7.93
CA ALA A 122 -0.86 1.59 -6.75
C ALA A 122 -1.15 0.76 -5.49
N PHE A 123 -1.20 -0.57 -5.59
CA PHE A 123 -1.61 -1.42 -4.47
C PHE A 123 -0.52 -1.61 -3.41
N ASP A 124 0.74 -1.37 -3.75
CA ASP A 124 1.86 -1.40 -2.81
C ASP A 124 2.20 0.03 -2.36
N PHE A 125 1.62 0.45 -1.23
CA PHE A 125 1.82 1.75 -0.59
C PHE A 125 2.16 1.59 0.89
N ASN A 126 2.57 2.67 1.56
CA ASN A 126 2.92 2.63 2.98
C ASN A 126 1.70 2.42 3.89
N TYR A 127 1.82 1.51 4.86
CA TYR A 127 0.77 1.05 5.77
C TYR A 127 0.89 1.62 7.19
N ALA A 128 1.46 2.82 7.35
CA ALA A 128 1.78 3.37 8.68
C ALA A 128 0.57 3.70 9.56
N ASP A 129 -0.52 4.18 8.97
CA ASP A 129 -1.70 4.72 9.68
C ASP A 129 -2.95 3.82 9.59
N ILE A 130 -2.76 2.56 9.22
CA ILE A 130 -3.87 1.63 9.06
C ILE A 130 -4.36 1.14 10.43
N GLU A 131 -5.67 1.19 10.60
CA GLU A 131 -6.38 0.65 11.75
C GLU A 131 -6.77 -0.81 11.54
N ARG A 132 -7.32 -1.11 10.34
CA ARG A 132 -7.87 -2.42 10.02
C ARG A 132 -7.77 -2.72 8.53
N ILE A 133 -7.57 -4.00 8.21
CA ILE A 133 -7.68 -4.52 6.84
C ILE A 133 -8.74 -5.61 6.80
N ASP A 134 -9.72 -5.49 5.92
CA ASP A 134 -10.75 -6.48 5.68
C ASP A 134 -10.52 -7.13 4.31
N ILE A 135 -10.37 -8.45 4.27
CA ILE A 135 -10.17 -9.22 3.05
C ILE A 135 -11.40 -10.09 2.81
N LEU A 136 -12.19 -9.75 1.80
CA LEU A 136 -13.35 -10.52 1.35
C LEU A 136 -12.92 -11.46 0.23
N ARG A 137 -13.11 -12.78 0.44
CA ARG A 137 -12.65 -13.82 -0.49
C ARG A 137 -13.80 -14.38 -1.27
N GLY A 138 -13.92 -14.00 -2.54
CA GLY A 138 -14.96 -14.38 -3.47
C GLY A 138 -15.52 -13.17 -4.22
N PRO A 139 -16.34 -13.40 -5.25
CA PRO A 139 -16.86 -12.34 -6.11
C PRO A 139 -17.63 -11.27 -5.34
N GLN A 140 -17.30 -10.01 -5.60
CA GLN A 140 -17.94 -8.83 -5.00
C GLN A 140 -18.47 -7.84 -6.07
N GLY A 141 -18.58 -8.29 -7.32
CA GLY A 141 -18.90 -7.44 -8.47
C GLY A 141 -20.24 -6.73 -8.42
N THR A 142 -21.24 -7.31 -7.75
CA THR A 142 -22.59 -6.72 -7.62
C THR A 142 -22.59 -5.44 -6.79
N LEU A 143 -21.69 -5.34 -5.81
CA LEU A 143 -21.63 -4.20 -4.87
C LEU A 143 -20.50 -3.23 -5.18
N TYR A 144 -19.34 -3.76 -5.60
CA TYR A 144 -18.11 -2.99 -5.82
C TYR A 144 -17.76 -2.85 -7.31
N GLY A 145 -18.52 -3.49 -8.20
CA GLY A 145 -18.34 -3.35 -9.63
C GLY A 145 -17.11 -4.06 -10.18
N ARG A 146 -16.41 -3.43 -11.11
CA ARG A 146 -15.26 -4.03 -11.82
C ARG A 146 -14.10 -4.38 -10.88
N ASN A 147 -13.23 -5.26 -11.32
CA ASN A 147 -11.98 -5.66 -10.66
C ASN A 147 -12.17 -6.38 -9.32
N THR A 148 -13.34 -6.94 -9.03
CA THR A 148 -13.64 -7.62 -7.76
C THR A 148 -14.15 -9.04 -7.96
N MET A 149 -13.69 -9.71 -9.02
CA MET A 149 -14.10 -11.08 -9.36
C MET A 149 -13.47 -12.11 -8.40
N GLY A 150 -12.21 -11.93 -8.00
CA GLY A 150 -11.53 -12.80 -7.05
C GLY A 150 -11.83 -12.45 -5.60
N GLY A 151 -12.10 -11.18 -5.33
CA GLY A 151 -12.33 -10.66 -3.99
C GLY A 151 -12.07 -9.17 -3.86
N LEU A 152 -12.01 -8.73 -2.60
CA LEU A 152 -11.86 -7.34 -2.24
C LEU A 152 -10.97 -7.20 -1.01
N ILE A 153 -10.06 -6.24 -1.05
CA ILE A 153 -9.28 -5.79 0.12
C ILE A 153 -9.74 -4.38 0.47
N LYS A 154 -10.20 -4.19 1.70
CA LYS A 154 -10.56 -2.88 2.24
C LYS A 154 -9.58 -2.50 3.33
N VAL A 155 -8.98 -1.36 3.18
CA VAL A 155 -8.06 -0.76 4.14
C VAL A 155 -8.77 0.40 4.81
N HIS A 156 -8.78 0.40 6.13
CA HIS A 156 -9.34 1.45 6.95
C HIS A 156 -8.21 2.15 7.70
N THR A 157 -8.10 3.46 7.53
CA THR A 157 -7.16 4.27 8.31
C THR A 157 -7.81 4.75 9.59
N LYS A 158 -7.01 5.10 10.59
CA LYS A 158 -7.52 5.61 11.88
C LYS A 158 -8.36 6.87 11.67
N SER A 159 -9.52 6.91 12.31
CA SER A 159 -10.37 8.09 12.29
C SER A 159 -9.82 9.20 13.19
N PRO A 160 -9.62 10.42 12.67
CA PRO A 160 -9.19 11.54 13.51
C PRO A 160 -10.26 12.06 14.48
N PHE A 161 -11.48 11.54 14.43
CA PHE A 161 -12.50 11.81 15.45
C PHE A 161 -12.37 10.91 16.67
N THR A 162 -11.99 9.65 16.48
CA THR A 162 -11.89 8.65 17.55
C THR A 162 -10.50 8.53 18.13
N TYR A 163 -9.49 8.84 17.32
CA TYR A 163 -8.09 8.77 17.73
C TYR A 163 -7.43 10.14 17.64
N GLN A 164 -6.77 10.57 18.72
CA GLN A 164 -6.07 11.83 18.84
C GLN A 164 -4.61 11.57 19.22
N GLY A 165 -3.70 12.42 18.73
CA GLY A 165 -2.29 12.33 19.09
C GLY A 165 -1.37 12.22 17.90
N THR A 166 -0.14 11.79 18.15
CA THR A 166 0.89 11.64 17.13
C THR A 166 1.49 10.25 17.20
N ASP A 167 1.36 9.50 16.12
CA ASP A 167 2.02 8.21 15.94
C ASP A 167 3.37 8.43 15.27
N ILE A 168 4.43 7.93 15.91
CA ILE A 168 5.77 7.89 15.34
C ILE A 168 6.20 6.42 15.27
N ARG A 169 6.67 5.99 14.11
CA ARG A 169 7.24 4.66 13.92
C ARG A 169 8.61 4.80 13.31
N MET A 170 9.57 4.07 13.84
CA MET A 170 10.93 3.98 13.34
C MET A 170 11.33 2.51 13.31
N GLY A 171 11.98 2.11 12.25
CA GLY A 171 12.48 0.74 12.09
C GLY A 171 13.86 0.77 11.46
N ALA A 172 14.71 -0.17 11.88
CA ALA A 172 15.99 -0.44 11.25
C ALA A 172 16.20 -1.95 11.18
N ALA A 173 16.79 -2.41 10.09
CA ALA A 173 17.09 -3.80 9.86
C ALA A 173 18.42 -3.96 9.11
N THR A 174 18.87 -5.20 8.95
CA THR A 174 20.06 -5.56 8.17
C THR A 174 19.97 -5.05 6.74
N TYR A 175 21.08 -5.06 6.02
CA TYR A 175 21.22 -4.56 4.64
C TYR A 175 20.86 -3.07 4.49
N ASN A 176 21.17 -2.28 5.51
CA ASN A 176 20.93 -0.83 5.51
C ASN A 176 19.47 -0.47 5.27
N ASN A 177 18.54 -1.25 5.86
CA ASN A 177 17.10 -0.96 5.79
C ASN A 177 16.71 -0.06 6.94
N TYR A 178 16.00 1.03 6.65
CA TYR A 178 15.40 1.87 7.67
C TYR A 178 14.13 2.54 7.16
N ASN A 179 13.22 2.76 8.09
CA ASN A 179 11.97 3.45 7.80
C ASN A 179 11.62 4.39 8.96
N VAL A 180 10.94 5.45 8.62
CA VAL A 180 10.37 6.39 9.58
C VAL A 180 9.02 6.84 9.06
N SER A 181 8.03 6.89 9.94
CA SER A 181 6.74 7.49 9.64
C SER A 181 6.23 8.29 10.84
N LEU A 182 5.53 9.36 10.54
CA LEU A 182 4.88 10.22 11.51
C LEU A 182 3.49 10.56 11.00
N THR A 183 2.47 10.39 11.86
CA THR A 183 1.10 10.80 11.55
C THR A 183 0.50 11.48 12.77
N HIS A 184 0.00 12.68 12.57
CA HIS A 184 -0.68 13.48 13.59
C HIS A 184 -2.18 13.48 13.33
N TYR A 185 -2.97 13.26 14.40
CA TYR A 185 -4.43 13.23 14.39
C TYR A 185 -4.95 14.32 15.32
N HIS A 186 -5.81 15.16 14.80
CA HIS A 186 -6.35 16.28 15.55
C HIS A 186 -7.82 16.50 15.26
N ARG A 187 -8.61 16.61 16.33
CA ARG A 187 -10.00 17.03 16.28
C ARG A 187 -10.06 18.53 16.62
N THR A 188 -10.30 19.35 15.62
CA THR A 188 -10.37 20.81 15.77
C THR A 188 -11.69 21.24 16.40
N SER A 189 -12.79 20.51 16.11
CA SER A 189 -14.12 20.80 16.63
C SER A 189 -15.01 19.55 16.57
N ASP A 190 -16.23 19.65 17.08
CA ASP A 190 -17.22 18.57 16.95
C ASP A 190 -17.65 18.33 15.50
N ARG A 191 -17.28 19.21 14.59
CA ARG A 191 -17.64 19.10 13.18
C ARG A 191 -16.48 18.86 12.24
N PHE A 192 -15.24 19.02 12.72
CA PHE A 192 -14.06 18.84 11.87
C PHE A 192 -12.90 18.19 12.60
N ALA A 193 -12.39 17.14 12.01
CA ALA A 193 -11.17 16.48 12.44
C ALA A 193 -10.30 16.15 11.22
N PHE A 194 -8.98 16.09 11.41
CA PHE A 194 -8.05 15.74 10.34
C PHE A 194 -6.89 14.89 10.85
N SER A 195 -6.31 14.13 9.94
CA SER A 195 -4.99 13.53 10.13
C SER A 195 -4.06 13.98 9.01
N THR A 196 -2.80 14.16 9.35
CA THR A 196 -1.74 14.45 8.39
C THR A 196 -0.49 13.69 8.76
N GLY A 197 0.20 13.14 7.79
CA GLY A 197 1.38 12.36 8.05
C GLY A 197 2.30 12.25 6.86
N GLY A 198 3.50 11.72 7.11
CA GLY A 198 4.49 11.44 6.10
C GLY A 198 5.34 10.25 6.50
N PHE A 199 6.04 9.70 5.52
CA PHE A 199 6.93 8.58 5.72
C PHE A 199 8.15 8.67 4.80
N TYR A 200 9.19 7.96 5.20
CA TYR A 200 10.36 7.68 4.37
C TYR A 200 10.84 6.25 4.64
N GLU A 201 11.18 5.54 3.57
CA GLU A 201 11.71 4.19 3.59
C GLU A 201 12.97 4.11 2.74
N HIS A 202 13.98 3.41 3.25
CA HIS A 202 15.20 3.11 2.54
C HIS A 202 15.52 1.63 2.65
N THR A 203 15.89 1.00 1.53
CA THR A 203 16.42 -0.35 1.45
C THR A 203 17.76 -0.31 0.73
N GLY A 204 18.81 -0.75 1.39
CA GLY A 204 20.19 -0.73 0.83
C GLY A 204 20.42 -1.82 -0.22
N GLY A 205 19.51 -2.82 -0.31
CA GLY A 205 19.58 -3.92 -1.27
C GLY A 205 20.35 -5.12 -0.75
N PHE A 206 19.98 -6.28 -1.28
CA PHE A 206 20.56 -7.58 -0.96
C PHE A 206 21.33 -8.17 -2.14
N PHE A 207 20.74 -8.11 -3.34
CA PHE A 207 21.28 -8.72 -4.54
C PHE A 207 22.41 -7.90 -5.16
N GLU A 208 23.48 -8.58 -5.57
CA GLU A 208 24.67 -7.97 -6.17
C GLU A 208 24.75 -8.28 -7.66
N ASN A 209 25.18 -7.29 -8.45
CA ASN A 209 25.45 -7.47 -9.86
C ASN A 209 26.98 -7.63 -10.07
N SER A 210 27.38 -8.79 -10.56
CA SER A 210 28.79 -9.14 -10.74
C SER A 210 29.49 -8.33 -11.83
N ALA A 211 28.77 -7.93 -12.89
CA ALA A 211 29.31 -7.11 -13.96
C ALA A 211 29.51 -5.64 -13.55
N ARG A 212 28.90 -5.23 -12.45
CA ARG A 212 28.86 -3.84 -11.98
C ARG A 212 29.54 -3.66 -10.61
N ASN A 213 30.72 -4.25 -10.42
CA ASN A 213 31.49 -4.17 -9.19
C ASN A 213 30.69 -4.53 -7.92
N ASN A 214 29.82 -5.53 -8.01
CA ASN A 214 28.92 -5.96 -6.94
C ASN A 214 27.99 -4.85 -6.43
N GLU A 215 27.58 -3.94 -7.32
CA GLU A 215 26.56 -2.92 -7.00
C GLU A 215 25.26 -3.62 -6.58
N LYS A 216 24.63 -3.14 -5.49
CA LYS A 216 23.32 -3.62 -5.05
C LYS A 216 22.24 -3.17 -6.04
N VAL A 217 21.47 -4.12 -6.58
CA VAL A 217 20.50 -3.85 -7.64
C VAL A 217 19.10 -3.53 -7.13
N ASP A 218 18.71 -4.11 -5.99
CA ASP A 218 17.38 -4.00 -5.40
C ASP A 218 17.26 -2.90 -4.34
N LYS A 219 18.22 -1.97 -4.30
CA LYS A 219 18.14 -0.78 -3.44
C LYS A 219 16.91 0.05 -3.81
N SER A 220 16.25 0.62 -2.79
CA SER A 220 15.08 1.44 -3.02
C SER A 220 14.96 2.59 -2.01
N ASN A 221 14.34 3.67 -2.46
CA ASN A 221 13.91 4.79 -1.63
C ASN A 221 12.44 5.06 -1.92
N ALA A 222 11.65 5.26 -0.89
CA ALA A 222 10.28 5.73 -1.04
C ALA A 222 9.96 6.76 0.04
N GLY A 223 9.15 7.73 -0.31
CA GLY A 223 8.69 8.73 0.63
C GLY A 223 7.40 9.37 0.15
N GLY A 224 6.63 9.87 1.09
CA GLY A 224 5.34 10.43 0.76
C GLY A 224 4.64 11.09 1.92
N GLY A 225 3.47 11.62 1.61
CA GLY A 225 2.61 12.26 2.60
C GLY A 225 1.14 11.92 2.37
N ARG A 226 0.36 12.04 3.44
CA ARG A 226 -1.07 11.76 3.45
C ARG A 226 -1.80 12.82 4.27
N PHE A 227 -2.99 13.15 3.82
CA PHE A 227 -3.95 13.99 4.53
C PHE A 227 -5.32 13.32 4.46
N ARG A 228 -6.05 13.27 5.58
CA ARG A 228 -7.48 12.91 5.64
C ARG A 228 -8.20 13.94 6.46
N GLY A 229 -9.30 14.48 5.94
CA GLY A 229 -10.17 15.43 6.63
C GLY A 229 -11.60 14.93 6.66
N ILE A 230 -12.21 14.90 7.85
CA ILE A 230 -13.61 14.51 8.01
C ILE A 230 -14.37 15.74 8.49
N TYR A 231 -15.41 16.12 7.75
CA TYR A 231 -16.26 17.26 8.06
C TYR A 231 -17.72 16.84 8.19
N LEU A 232 -18.33 17.24 9.30
CA LEU A 232 -19.72 16.98 9.66
C LEU A 232 -20.49 18.31 9.67
N PRO A 233 -20.95 18.82 8.50
CA PRO A 233 -21.67 20.09 8.42
C PRO A 233 -22.94 20.10 9.28
N THR A 234 -23.62 18.94 9.30
CA THR A 234 -24.83 18.68 10.07
C THR A 234 -24.74 17.29 10.70
N SER A 235 -25.67 16.96 11.60
CA SER A 235 -25.72 15.65 12.27
C SER A 235 -25.99 14.47 11.31
N ASN A 236 -26.43 14.75 10.11
CA ASN A 236 -26.82 13.75 9.11
C ASN A 236 -26.01 13.84 7.81
N LEU A 237 -24.98 14.66 7.74
CA LEU A 237 -24.09 14.78 6.58
C LEU A 237 -22.63 14.63 6.99
N LYS A 238 -21.95 13.63 6.42
CA LYS A 238 -20.51 13.40 6.58
C LYS A 238 -19.82 13.61 5.23
N ILE A 239 -18.73 14.33 5.23
CA ILE A 239 -17.82 14.50 4.09
C ILE A 239 -16.45 14.04 4.54
N ASP A 240 -15.91 12.99 3.93
CA ASP A 240 -14.62 12.41 4.22
C ASP A 240 -13.72 12.58 3.00
N MET A 241 -12.62 13.30 3.17
CA MET A 241 -11.69 13.64 2.09
C MET A 241 -10.34 13.03 2.37
N ALA A 242 -9.75 12.37 1.40
CA ALA A 242 -8.42 11.81 1.49
C ALA A 242 -7.53 12.28 0.33
N LEU A 243 -6.28 12.55 0.62
CA LEU A 243 -5.25 12.90 -0.33
C LEU A 243 -3.96 12.21 0.08
N SER A 244 -3.29 11.53 -0.85
CA SER A 244 -1.97 10.94 -0.62
C SER A 244 -1.09 11.09 -1.84
N TYR A 245 0.19 11.33 -1.59
CA TYR A 245 1.22 11.31 -2.62
C TYR A 245 2.39 10.45 -2.15
N GLU A 246 2.87 9.57 -3.02
CA GLU A 246 4.05 8.74 -2.80
C GLU A 246 4.98 8.83 -4.01
N TYR A 247 6.25 9.02 -3.74
CA TYR A 247 7.31 8.84 -4.71
C TYR A 247 8.20 7.67 -4.32
N SER A 248 8.53 6.79 -5.27
CA SER A 248 9.48 5.70 -5.06
C SER A 248 10.48 5.61 -6.20
N ASP A 249 11.75 5.32 -5.85
CA ASP A 249 12.87 5.08 -6.76
C ASP A 249 13.50 3.74 -6.37
N GLN A 250 13.36 2.74 -7.23
CA GLN A 250 13.93 1.40 -7.05
C GLN A 250 15.09 1.21 -8.02
N GLY A 251 16.20 0.66 -7.53
CA GLY A 251 17.44 0.54 -8.28
C GLY A 251 17.41 -0.49 -9.41
N GLY A 252 16.46 -1.42 -9.42
CA GLY A 252 16.37 -2.42 -10.48
C GLY A 252 15.74 -3.73 -10.02
N TYR A 253 15.86 -4.71 -10.89
CA TYR A 253 15.27 -6.03 -10.71
C TYR A 253 16.39 -7.06 -10.55
N PRO A 254 16.30 -7.99 -9.60
CA PRO A 254 17.30 -9.05 -9.42
C PRO A 254 17.10 -10.19 -10.45
N TYR A 255 16.90 -9.83 -11.71
CA TYR A 255 16.75 -10.80 -12.78
C TYR A 255 18.11 -11.30 -13.25
N TYR A 256 18.17 -12.54 -13.64
CA TYR A 256 19.37 -13.18 -14.13
C TYR A 256 19.05 -14.12 -15.29
N TYR A 257 20.06 -14.41 -16.09
CA TYR A 257 19.95 -15.33 -17.21
C TYR A 257 19.81 -16.77 -16.72
N THR A 258 18.84 -17.51 -17.25
CA THR A 258 18.57 -18.90 -16.86
C THR A 258 18.98 -19.93 -17.90
N GLY A 259 19.62 -19.49 -18.97
CA GLY A 259 19.96 -20.33 -20.10
C GLY A 259 18.90 -20.35 -21.20
N ILE A 260 19.19 -21.00 -22.29
CA ILE A 260 18.29 -21.15 -23.42
C ILE A 260 17.22 -22.19 -23.07
N THR A 261 15.97 -21.85 -23.27
CA THR A 261 14.86 -22.78 -22.98
C THR A 261 14.87 -23.97 -23.96
N PRO A 262 14.52 -25.20 -23.51
CA PRO A 262 14.42 -26.35 -24.40
C PRO A 262 13.53 -26.14 -25.62
N SER A 263 12.46 -25.33 -25.45
CA SER A 263 11.54 -24.95 -26.53
C SER A 263 12.21 -24.04 -27.59
N ALA A 264 13.09 -23.14 -27.17
CA ALA A 264 13.86 -22.29 -28.08
C ALA A 264 14.89 -23.10 -28.87
N ILE A 265 15.58 -24.05 -28.20
CA ILE A 265 16.51 -24.98 -28.87
C ILE A 265 15.77 -25.83 -29.91
N ALA A 266 14.63 -26.42 -29.55
CA ALA A 266 13.85 -27.23 -30.46
C ALA A 266 13.32 -26.42 -31.66
N LYS A 267 12.96 -25.18 -31.45
CA LYS A 267 12.54 -24.26 -32.54
C LYS A 267 13.70 -23.94 -33.46
N ALA A 268 14.88 -23.63 -32.94
CA ALA A 268 16.07 -23.32 -33.73
C ALA A 268 16.50 -24.54 -34.57
N GLN A 269 16.51 -25.73 -33.99
CA GLN A 269 16.78 -26.98 -34.71
C GLN A 269 15.80 -27.24 -35.86
N LYS A 270 14.51 -26.97 -35.63
CA LYS A 270 13.48 -27.10 -36.66
C LYS A 270 13.66 -26.08 -37.80
N ASP A 271 14.20 -24.91 -37.51
CA ASP A 271 14.47 -23.85 -38.47
C ASP A 271 15.87 -24.01 -39.11
N GLY A 272 16.57 -25.12 -38.86
CA GLY A 272 17.92 -25.44 -39.40
C GLY A 272 19.03 -24.53 -38.86
N LYS A 273 18.80 -23.91 -37.70
CA LYS A 273 19.78 -23.07 -37.01
C LYS A 273 20.42 -23.82 -35.86
N GLU A 274 21.73 -23.74 -35.77
CA GLU A 274 22.45 -24.20 -34.60
C GLU A 274 22.32 -23.14 -33.48
N MET A 275 21.90 -23.53 -32.30
CA MET A 275 21.80 -22.68 -31.14
C MET A 275 22.69 -23.25 -30.03
N THR A 276 23.82 -22.58 -29.81
CA THR A 276 24.80 -22.95 -28.77
C THR A 276 24.59 -22.03 -27.55
N GLU A 277 24.81 -22.59 -26.35
CA GLU A 277 24.80 -21.86 -25.10
C GLU A 277 26.16 -21.17 -24.91
N ASP A 278 26.33 -20.00 -25.49
CA ASP A 278 27.56 -19.20 -25.41
C ASP A 278 27.60 -18.32 -24.13
N ARG A 279 26.50 -18.31 -23.36
CA ARG A 279 26.33 -17.49 -22.14
C ARG A 279 26.24 -18.35 -20.86
N ALA A 280 26.80 -19.57 -20.88
CA ALA A 280 26.72 -20.49 -19.75
C ALA A 280 27.30 -19.90 -18.45
N ASP A 281 28.31 -19.05 -18.54
CA ASP A 281 28.96 -18.42 -17.40
C ASP A 281 28.05 -17.38 -16.68
N TYR A 282 27.01 -16.92 -17.33
CA TYR A 282 26.03 -15.95 -16.76
C TYR A 282 24.83 -16.63 -16.12
N ILE A 283 24.66 -17.96 -16.29
CA ILE A 283 23.50 -18.67 -15.71
C ILE A 283 23.51 -18.56 -14.19
N GLY A 284 22.37 -18.07 -13.65
CA GLY A 284 22.19 -17.90 -12.20
C GLY A 284 22.90 -16.70 -11.59
N LYS A 285 23.58 -15.89 -12.41
CA LYS A 285 24.25 -14.67 -11.93
C LYS A 285 23.50 -13.42 -12.41
N ILE A 286 23.41 -12.43 -11.55
CA ILE A 286 22.95 -11.09 -11.95
C ILE A 286 24.16 -10.38 -12.54
N SER A 287 24.18 -10.21 -13.87
CA SER A 287 25.36 -9.75 -14.62
C SER A 287 25.02 -8.78 -15.77
N TYR A 288 23.87 -8.14 -15.74
CA TYR A 288 23.50 -7.17 -16.76
C TYR A 288 24.36 -5.89 -16.67
N ASN A 289 24.66 -5.29 -17.84
CA ASN A 289 25.58 -4.17 -17.94
C ASN A 289 24.89 -2.81 -17.74
N ASP A 290 23.65 -2.67 -18.15
CA ASP A 290 22.89 -1.44 -18.01
C ASP A 290 22.15 -1.35 -16.67
N ARG A 291 21.94 -0.12 -16.16
CA ARG A 291 21.19 0.09 -14.93
C ARG A 291 19.70 -0.10 -15.16
N SER A 292 19.14 -1.11 -14.52
CA SER A 292 17.71 -1.23 -14.38
C SER A 292 17.20 -0.29 -13.28
N SER A 293 16.02 0.27 -13.45
CA SER A 293 15.37 1.10 -12.44
C SER A 293 13.86 1.17 -12.65
N TYR A 294 13.13 1.41 -11.56
CA TYR A 294 11.71 1.74 -11.59
C TYR A 294 11.45 2.94 -10.70
N ARG A 295 10.89 3.99 -11.28
CA ARG A 295 10.50 5.23 -10.59
C ARG A 295 9.01 5.41 -10.72
N ARG A 296 8.36 5.78 -9.61
CA ARG A 296 6.91 5.96 -9.56
C ARG A 296 6.54 7.17 -8.73
N GLY A 297 5.74 8.08 -9.30
CA GLY A 297 4.97 9.09 -8.59
C GLY A 297 3.50 8.70 -8.60
N LEU A 298 2.90 8.54 -7.44
CA LEU A 298 1.51 8.11 -7.26
C LEU A 298 0.75 9.13 -6.44
N LEU A 299 -0.24 9.77 -7.04
CA LEU A 299 -1.20 10.64 -6.37
C LEU A 299 -2.56 9.93 -6.31
N ASN A 300 -3.10 9.81 -5.10
CA ASN A 300 -4.48 9.36 -4.90
C ASN A 300 -5.23 10.45 -4.14
N SER A 301 -6.45 10.72 -4.57
CA SER A 301 -7.36 11.60 -3.87
C SER A 301 -8.78 11.07 -3.98
N GLY A 302 -9.61 11.40 -3.01
CA GLY A 302 -11.01 11.04 -3.05
C GLY A 302 -11.84 11.77 -2.03
N VAL A 303 -13.14 11.73 -2.30
CA VAL A 303 -14.16 12.30 -1.43
C VAL A 303 -15.27 11.28 -1.30
N ASN A 304 -15.64 10.99 -0.07
CA ASN A 304 -16.81 10.19 0.28
C ASN A 304 -17.80 11.08 0.99
N ILE A 305 -19.01 11.18 0.44
CA ILE A 305 -20.13 11.97 0.99
C ILE A 305 -21.20 10.98 1.41
N GLU A 306 -21.63 11.07 2.66
CA GLU A 306 -22.71 10.26 3.20
C GLU A 306 -23.77 11.16 3.81
N TYR A 307 -25.00 11.02 3.35
CA TYR A 307 -26.16 11.74 3.87
C TYR A 307 -27.18 10.75 4.40
N GLN A 308 -27.51 10.86 5.68
CA GLN A 308 -28.47 10.01 6.36
C GLN A 308 -29.80 10.76 6.50
N ALA A 309 -30.81 10.33 5.75
CA ALA A 309 -32.19 10.77 5.91
C ALA A 309 -32.95 9.82 6.87
N CYS A 310 -34.19 10.17 7.19
CA CYS A 310 -35.01 9.36 8.09
C CYS A 310 -35.18 7.90 7.60
N ASN A 311 -35.30 7.70 6.29
CA ASN A 311 -35.67 6.40 5.70
C ASN A 311 -34.64 5.84 4.70
N PHE A 312 -33.57 6.58 4.42
CA PHE A 312 -32.53 6.12 3.49
C PHE A 312 -31.16 6.75 3.80
N ILE A 313 -30.12 6.11 3.33
CA ILE A 313 -28.75 6.64 3.32
C ILE A 313 -28.35 6.85 1.86
N LEU A 314 -27.88 8.06 1.55
CA LEU A 314 -27.29 8.39 0.26
C LEU A 314 -25.78 8.47 0.41
N SER A 315 -25.05 7.65 -0.34
CA SER A 315 -23.59 7.66 -0.37
C SER A 315 -23.08 7.97 -1.78
N ALA A 316 -22.11 8.88 -1.86
CA ALA A 316 -21.43 9.22 -3.11
C ALA A 316 -19.92 9.18 -2.88
N VAL A 317 -19.21 8.41 -3.71
CA VAL A 317 -17.75 8.28 -3.64
C VAL A 317 -17.15 8.71 -4.97
N THR A 318 -16.20 9.63 -4.91
CA THR A 318 -15.42 10.07 -6.05
C THR A 318 -13.94 9.86 -5.75
N GLY A 319 -13.23 9.17 -6.65
CA GLY A 319 -11.79 8.95 -6.54
C GLY A 319 -11.07 9.46 -7.78
N TYR A 320 -9.89 10.01 -7.57
CA TYR A 320 -8.95 10.38 -8.63
C TYR A 320 -7.58 9.77 -8.32
N GLN A 321 -7.02 9.11 -9.32
CA GLN A 321 -5.68 8.53 -9.25
C GLN A 321 -4.86 9.02 -10.42
N HIS A 322 -3.65 9.51 -10.13
CA HIS A 322 -2.66 9.85 -11.14
C HIS A 322 -1.37 9.09 -10.86
N LEU A 323 -0.99 8.26 -11.83
CA LEU A 323 0.22 7.47 -11.81
C LEU A 323 1.16 7.98 -12.90
N ASN A 324 2.38 8.31 -12.51
CA ASN A 324 3.47 8.61 -13.45
C ASN A 324 4.64 7.71 -13.08
N ASP A 325 4.96 6.78 -13.97
CA ASP A 325 6.05 5.85 -13.74
C ASP A 325 6.98 5.74 -14.94
N ARG A 326 8.20 5.28 -14.65
CA ARG A 326 9.22 5.01 -15.65
C ARG A 326 10.00 3.78 -15.24
N MET A 327 10.12 2.84 -16.16
CA MET A 327 10.92 1.63 -16.01
C MET A 327 12.04 1.61 -17.03
N PHE A 328 13.23 1.26 -16.59
CA PHE A 328 14.35 0.83 -17.39
C PHE A 328 14.72 -0.60 -17.00
N LEU A 329 14.89 -1.43 -17.99
CA LEU A 329 15.24 -2.84 -17.78
C LEU A 329 16.20 -3.25 -18.90
N ASP A 330 17.34 -3.79 -18.49
CA ASP A 330 18.22 -4.53 -19.37
C ASP A 330 17.56 -5.89 -19.64
N GLN A 331 17.29 -6.20 -20.90
CA GLN A 331 16.47 -7.35 -21.28
C GLN A 331 17.29 -8.58 -21.68
N ASP A 332 18.56 -8.44 -21.96
CA ASP A 332 19.40 -9.59 -22.26
C ASP A 332 20.01 -10.23 -21.00
N PHE A 333 19.99 -9.50 -19.87
CA PHE A 333 20.43 -9.93 -18.53
C PHE A 333 21.89 -10.37 -18.45
N THR A 334 22.76 -9.93 -19.38
CA THR A 334 24.17 -10.28 -19.47
C THR A 334 25.04 -9.05 -19.77
N GLU A 335 26.38 -9.20 -19.66
CA GLU A 335 27.37 -8.21 -20.10
C GLU A 335 27.37 -8.04 -21.62
#